data_d48ac725c81b3e6a3d5fb01f107b7de7
#
_entry.id   d48ac725c81b3e6a3d5fb01f107b7de7
#
_cell.length_a   1.000
_cell.length_b   1.000
_cell.length_c   1.000
_cell.angle_alpha   90.00
_cell.angle_beta   90.00
_cell.angle_gamma   90.00
#
_symmetry.space_group_name_H-M   'P 1'
#
loop_
_entity.id
_entity.type
_entity.pdbx_description
1 polymer ?
#
loop_
_entity_poly.entity_id
_entity_poly.type
_entity_poly.pdbx_seq_one_letter_code
_entity_poly.pdbx_strand_id
1 'polypeptide(L)'
;RVMKTCKEMGIKTVAIYSEADKNTPFVKFADEAICVGPPPSSESYLLGDKILQICKDLNVDGVHPGYGFLSENADFTRKATDAGITFIGPSPKSMELMGNKLAAKETVKKYGIPMVEGVDEAIVDVEKSLIKAKEIGFPILVKAAAGGGGKGMRVVEKAEEFVEQMNLAISEAESSFGDGSVFIERYVGSPRHIEIQVLADTHGNTVHLFERECSIQRRHQKVIEEAPSVILTP
;
A
#
# COMPACT_ATOMS: atom_id res chain seq x y z
N ARG A 1 16.51 -6.78 8.69
CA ARG A 1 15.96 -8.16 8.88
C ARG A 1 16.26 -9.01 7.66
N VAL A 2 15.84 -8.60 6.45
CA VAL A 2 16.04 -9.36 5.20
C VAL A 2 17.52 -9.73 5.01
N MET A 3 18.44 -8.76 5.03
CA MET A 3 19.87 -9.00 4.86
C MET A 3 20.46 -9.97 5.90
N LYS A 4 19.92 -9.98 7.14
CA LYS A 4 20.34 -10.95 8.15
C LYS A 4 20.03 -12.38 7.70
N THR A 5 18.82 -12.63 7.23
CA THR A 5 18.42 -13.94 6.70
C THR A 5 19.20 -14.29 5.42
N CYS A 6 19.41 -13.31 4.52
CA CYS A 6 20.27 -13.52 3.35
C CYS A 6 21.66 -14.02 3.74
N LYS A 7 22.27 -13.41 4.75
CA LYS A 7 23.58 -13.82 5.24
C LYS A 7 23.57 -15.25 5.84
N GLU A 8 22.53 -15.59 6.59
CA GLU A 8 22.33 -16.95 7.13
C GLU A 8 22.17 -18.00 6.01
N MET A 9 21.61 -17.60 4.87
CA MET A 9 21.42 -18.42 3.67
C MET A 9 22.61 -18.39 2.69
N GLY A 10 23.67 -17.62 2.98
CA GLY A 10 24.80 -17.46 2.09
C GLY A 10 24.54 -16.58 0.86
N ILE A 11 23.49 -15.78 0.88
CA ILE A 11 23.10 -14.85 -0.20
C ILE A 11 23.78 -13.51 0.04
N LYS A 12 24.51 -13.01 -0.96
CA LYS A 12 25.14 -11.69 -0.91
C LYS A 12 24.10 -10.58 -1.01
N THR A 13 24.40 -9.46 -0.38
CA THR A 13 23.48 -8.32 -0.27
C THR A 13 24.13 -7.02 -0.73
N VAL A 14 23.39 -6.26 -1.54
CA VAL A 14 23.71 -4.88 -1.91
C VAL A 14 22.66 -3.96 -1.28
N ALA A 15 23.09 -3.02 -0.45
CA ALA A 15 22.22 -2.01 0.10
C ALA A 15 22.34 -0.69 -0.66
N ILE A 16 21.22 -0.06 -0.97
CA ILE A 16 21.20 1.32 -1.43
C ILE A 16 20.92 2.26 -0.27
N TYR A 17 21.54 3.44 -0.25
CA TYR A 17 21.32 4.42 0.81
C TYR A 17 21.42 5.87 0.30
N SER A 18 20.68 6.78 0.95
CA SER A 18 20.86 8.22 0.74
C SER A 18 22.04 8.74 1.60
N GLU A 19 22.55 9.92 1.29
CA GLU A 19 23.62 10.54 2.08
C GLU A 19 23.30 10.63 3.57
N ALA A 20 22.02 10.88 3.93
CA ALA A 20 21.58 10.91 5.31
C ALA A 20 21.73 9.58 6.04
N ASP A 21 21.62 8.48 5.32
CA ASP A 21 21.63 7.13 5.87
C ASP A 21 23.02 6.47 5.89
N LYS A 22 24.06 7.15 5.40
CA LYS A 22 25.42 6.64 5.23
C LYS A 22 25.99 5.92 6.46
N ASN A 23 25.64 6.39 7.64
CA ASN A 23 26.18 5.86 8.91
C ASN A 23 25.26 4.84 9.59
N THR A 24 24.13 4.49 8.98
CA THR A 24 23.16 3.55 9.54
C THR A 24 23.71 2.12 9.61
N PRO A 25 23.19 1.30 10.54
CA PRO A 25 23.66 -0.08 10.70
C PRO A 25 23.49 -0.95 9.44
N PHE A 26 22.42 -0.74 8.66
CA PHE A 26 22.16 -1.57 7.47
C PHE A 26 23.21 -1.36 6.38
N VAL A 27 23.73 -0.13 6.22
CA VAL A 27 24.80 0.17 5.24
C VAL A 27 26.08 -0.57 5.58
N LYS A 28 26.39 -0.67 6.87
CA LYS A 28 27.60 -1.40 7.35
C LYS A 28 27.42 -2.91 7.35
N PHE A 29 26.18 -3.37 7.37
CA PHE A 29 25.85 -4.79 7.46
C PHE A 29 25.83 -5.49 6.09
N ALA A 30 25.48 -4.77 5.02
CA ALA A 30 25.46 -5.30 3.67
C ALA A 30 26.87 -5.67 3.19
N ASP A 31 26.96 -6.61 2.25
CA ASP A 31 28.23 -6.97 1.62
C ASP A 31 28.76 -5.82 0.76
N GLU A 32 27.86 -5.14 0.05
CA GLU A 32 28.12 -3.91 -0.69
C GLU A 32 27.06 -2.85 -0.38
N ALA A 33 27.43 -1.57 -0.49
CA ALA A 33 26.50 -0.47 -0.23
C ALA A 33 26.75 0.71 -1.19
N ILE A 34 25.72 1.18 -1.85
CA ILE A 34 25.81 2.22 -2.89
C ILE A 34 24.98 3.43 -2.50
N CYS A 35 25.59 4.62 -2.53
CA CYS A 35 24.89 5.88 -2.33
C CYS A 35 24.07 6.23 -3.58
N VAL A 36 22.77 6.37 -3.42
CA VAL A 36 21.86 6.68 -4.53
C VAL A 36 21.53 8.16 -4.67
N GLY A 37 21.94 8.99 -3.72
CA GLY A 37 21.73 10.44 -3.82
C GLY A 37 21.58 11.15 -2.49
N PRO A 38 21.17 12.44 -2.52
CA PRO A 38 20.97 13.26 -1.35
C PRO A 38 19.77 12.79 -0.49
N PRO A 39 19.54 13.42 0.70
CA PRO A 39 18.50 12.99 1.63
C PRO A 39 17.07 12.91 1.10
N PRO A 40 16.60 13.81 0.20
CA PRO A 40 15.22 13.71 -0.31
C PRO A 40 14.99 12.40 -1.08
N SER A 41 13.90 11.70 -0.76
CA SER A 41 13.58 10.40 -1.40
C SER A 41 13.35 10.52 -2.92
N SER A 42 12.83 11.66 -3.40
CA SER A 42 12.67 11.95 -4.82
C SER A 42 13.99 12.04 -5.59
N GLU A 43 15.08 12.32 -4.88
CA GLU A 43 16.43 12.46 -5.44
C GLU A 43 17.34 11.26 -5.09
N SER A 44 16.79 10.23 -4.46
CA SER A 44 17.50 9.03 -4.01
C SER A 44 16.69 7.76 -4.21
N TYR A 45 15.91 7.33 -3.21
CA TYR A 45 15.20 6.05 -3.18
C TYR A 45 14.09 5.88 -4.22
N LEU A 46 13.58 6.97 -4.80
CA LEU A 46 12.58 6.94 -5.86
C LEU A 46 13.18 6.98 -7.28
N LEU A 47 14.50 7.03 -7.41
CA LEU A 47 15.20 7.00 -8.69
C LEU A 47 15.28 5.55 -9.23
N GLY A 48 14.15 4.99 -9.65
CA GLY A 48 14.04 3.60 -10.09
C GLY A 48 15.04 3.22 -11.18
N ASP A 49 15.21 4.05 -12.21
CA ASP A 49 16.13 3.78 -13.31
C ASP A 49 17.61 3.73 -12.84
N LYS A 50 17.99 4.58 -11.88
CA LYS A 50 19.32 4.55 -11.25
C LYS A 50 19.53 3.26 -10.45
N ILE A 51 18.50 2.84 -9.70
CA ILE A 51 18.55 1.60 -8.92
C ILE A 51 18.71 0.39 -9.86
N LEU A 52 17.97 0.34 -10.96
CA LEU A 52 18.11 -0.73 -11.97
C LEU A 52 19.48 -0.72 -12.64
N GLN A 53 20.06 0.47 -12.87
CA GLN A 53 21.42 0.55 -13.41
C GLN A 53 22.45 -0.03 -12.42
N ILE A 54 22.33 0.29 -11.13
CA ILE A 54 23.18 -0.31 -10.07
C ILE A 54 23.03 -1.84 -10.04
N CYS A 55 21.79 -2.34 -10.16
CA CYS A 55 21.56 -3.78 -10.22
C CYS A 55 22.29 -4.44 -11.40
N LYS A 56 22.28 -3.80 -12.58
CA LYS A 56 23.00 -4.30 -13.76
C LYS A 56 24.52 -4.25 -13.58
N ASP A 57 25.03 -3.14 -13.06
CA ASP A 57 26.48 -2.93 -12.87
C ASP A 57 27.09 -3.94 -11.88
N LEU A 58 26.31 -4.34 -10.88
CA LEU A 58 26.71 -5.29 -9.84
C LEU A 58 26.21 -6.73 -10.08
N ASN A 59 25.59 -7.01 -11.22
CA ASN A 59 25.00 -8.31 -11.55
C ASN A 59 24.07 -8.83 -10.43
N VAL A 60 23.15 -8.00 -9.98
CA VAL A 60 22.17 -8.34 -8.94
C VAL A 60 21.07 -9.22 -9.55
N ASP A 61 20.80 -10.37 -8.94
CA ASP A 61 19.77 -11.32 -9.41
C ASP A 61 18.36 -10.89 -9.04
N GLY A 62 18.18 -10.17 -7.91
CA GLY A 62 16.86 -9.79 -7.43
C GLY A 62 16.85 -8.56 -6.54
N VAL A 63 15.71 -7.88 -6.55
CA VAL A 63 15.44 -6.70 -5.71
C VAL A 63 14.35 -7.01 -4.70
N HIS A 64 14.66 -6.87 -3.42
CA HIS A 64 13.67 -6.83 -2.34
C HIS A 64 13.35 -5.36 -2.03
N PRO A 65 12.14 -4.88 -2.33
CA PRO A 65 11.84 -3.44 -2.25
C PRO A 65 11.64 -2.92 -0.82
N GLY A 66 11.59 -3.80 0.16
CA GLY A 66 11.13 -3.43 1.51
C GLY A 66 9.64 -3.09 1.53
N TYR A 67 9.29 -1.99 2.17
CA TYR A 67 7.95 -1.42 2.17
C TYR A 67 8.04 0.10 1.96
N GLY A 68 6.98 0.68 1.38
CA GLY A 68 7.00 2.08 0.93
C GLY A 68 7.85 2.27 -0.34
N PHE A 69 8.13 3.50 -0.72
CA PHE A 69 8.89 3.89 -1.92
C PHE A 69 8.42 3.14 -3.18
N LEU A 70 9.25 2.26 -3.74
CA LEU A 70 8.98 1.53 -4.97
C LEU A 70 8.32 0.16 -4.75
N SER A 71 7.98 -0.22 -3.51
CA SER A 71 7.43 -1.54 -3.20
C SER A 71 6.07 -1.83 -3.84
N GLU A 72 5.30 -0.79 -4.12
CA GLU A 72 3.99 -0.88 -4.77
C GLU A 72 3.97 -0.17 -6.14
N ASN A 73 5.15 0.02 -6.74
CA ASN A 73 5.29 0.70 -8.02
C ASN A 73 5.31 -0.33 -9.17
N ALA A 74 4.20 -0.44 -9.88
CA ALA A 74 4.04 -1.39 -10.98
C ALA A 74 5.00 -1.12 -12.15
N ASP A 75 5.32 0.14 -12.45
CA ASP A 75 6.25 0.52 -13.53
C ASP A 75 7.68 0.09 -13.20
N PHE A 76 8.14 0.35 -11.98
CA PHE A 76 9.45 -0.11 -11.52
C PHE A 76 9.56 -1.65 -11.58
N THR A 77 8.52 -2.34 -11.11
CA THR A 77 8.48 -3.82 -11.12
C THR A 77 8.55 -4.35 -12.55
N ARG A 78 7.83 -3.74 -13.49
CA ARG A 78 7.87 -4.10 -14.92
C ARG A 78 9.27 -3.90 -15.49
N LYS A 79 9.87 -2.74 -15.29
CA LYS A 79 11.23 -2.43 -15.73
C LYS A 79 12.29 -3.38 -15.14
N ALA A 80 12.15 -3.76 -13.88
CA ALA A 80 13.03 -4.74 -13.25
C ALA A 80 12.93 -6.10 -13.95
N THR A 81 11.70 -6.59 -14.15
CA THR A 81 11.43 -7.87 -14.82
C THR A 81 11.94 -7.87 -16.26
N ASP A 82 11.70 -6.79 -17.02
CA ASP A 82 12.16 -6.63 -18.40
C ASP A 82 13.71 -6.58 -18.49
N ALA A 83 14.36 -6.13 -17.42
CA ALA A 83 15.82 -6.13 -17.30
C ALA A 83 16.39 -7.48 -16.83
N GLY A 84 15.57 -8.51 -16.62
CA GLY A 84 15.99 -9.82 -16.12
C GLY A 84 16.29 -9.86 -14.61
N ILE A 85 15.87 -8.83 -13.86
CA ILE A 85 16.06 -8.73 -12.41
C ILE A 85 14.77 -9.20 -11.72
N THR A 86 14.87 -10.19 -10.85
CA THR A 86 13.72 -10.70 -10.09
C THR A 86 13.24 -9.67 -9.09
N PHE A 87 12.01 -9.17 -9.26
CA PHE A 87 11.38 -8.35 -8.24
C PHE A 87 10.73 -9.26 -7.18
N ILE A 88 11.14 -9.14 -5.93
CA ILE A 88 10.61 -9.94 -4.81
C ILE A 88 9.37 -9.25 -4.25
N GLY A 89 8.22 -9.55 -4.83
CA GLY A 89 6.95 -8.92 -4.51
C GLY A 89 5.85 -9.32 -5.49
N PRO A 90 4.68 -8.66 -5.42
CA PRO A 90 3.58 -8.94 -6.32
C PRO A 90 3.90 -8.54 -7.78
N SER A 91 3.14 -9.12 -8.71
CA SER A 91 3.26 -8.75 -10.12
C SER A 91 2.78 -7.32 -10.39
N PRO A 92 3.25 -6.65 -11.47
CA PRO A 92 2.74 -5.34 -11.86
C PRO A 92 1.21 -5.31 -11.96
N LYS A 93 0.61 -6.34 -12.54
CA LYS A 93 -0.84 -6.48 -12.66
C LYS A 93 -1.55 -6.54 -11.30
N SER A 94 -0.98 -7.26 -10.34
CA SER A 94 -1.54 -7.33 -8.98
C SER A 94 -1.44 -5.98 -8.28
N MET A 95 -0.34 -5.24 -8.46
CA MET A 95 -0.17 -3.90 -7.91
C MET A 95 -1.20 -2.92 -8.49
N GLU A 96 -1.41 -2.94 -9.80
CA GLU A 96 -2.39 -2.07 -10.48
C GLU A 96 -3.82 -2.37 -10.01
N LEU A 97 -4.18 -3.65 -9.91
CA LEU A 97 -5.52 -4.07 -9.45
C LEU A 97 -5.77 -3.72 -7.99
N MET A 98 -4.80 -3.99 -7.11
CA MET A 98 -4.97 -3.82 -5.66
C MET A 98 -4.61 -2.41 -5.18
N GLY A 99 -3.84 -1.66 -5.95
CA GLY A 99 -3.49 -0.26 -5.66
C GLY A 99 -4.65 0.71 -5.86
N ASN A 100 -5.62 0.36 -6.70
CA ASN A 100 -6.87 1.12 -6.85
C ASN A 100 -7.98 0.45 -6.04
N LYS A 101 -8.52 1.16 -5.05
CA LYS A 101 -9.53 0.61 -4.12
C LYS A 101 -10.82 0.17 -4.80
N LEU A 102 -11.25 0.87 -5.84
CA LEU A 102 -12.48 0.50 -6.58
C LEU A 102 -12.25 -0.76 -7.42
N ALA A 103 -11.13 -0.83 -8.14
CA ALA A 103 -10.74 -2.03 -8.89
C ALA A 103 -10.53 -3.25 -7.98
N ALA A 104 -9.93 -3.04 -6.81
CA ALA A 104 -9.78 -4.08 -5.79
C ALA A 104 -11.15 -4.58 -5.30
N LYS A 105 -12.08 -3.67 -4.96
CA LYS A 105 -13.45 -4.02 -4.55
C LYS A 105 -14.18 -4.83 -5.63
N GLU A 106 -14.15 -4.38 -6.88
CA GLU A 106 -14.75 -5.10 -7.99
C GLU A 106 -14.16 -6.51 -8.16
N THR A 107 -12.85 -6.62 -7.99
CA THR A 107 -12.15 -7.90 -8.10
C THR A 107 -12.58 -8.87 -7.01
N VAL A 108 -12.56 -8.45 -5.74
CA VAL A 108 -12.89 -9.35 -4.61
C VAL A 108 -14.37 -9.67 -4.54
N LYS A 109 -15.25 -8.80 -5.04
CA LYS A 109 -16.70 -9.03 -5.17
C LYS A 109 -17.02 -10.29 -6.01
N LYS A 110 -16.24 -10.54 -7.07
CA LYS A 110 -16.38 -11.73 -7.94
C LYS A 110 -16.14 -13.03 -7.19
N TYR A 111 -15.42 -12.99 -6.09
CA TYR A 111 -15.13 -14.14 -5.22
C TYR A 111 -16.05 -14.27 -4.02
N GLY A 112 -17.10 -13.44 -3.94
CA GLY A 112 -18.05 -13.46 -2.82
C GLY A 112 -17.48 -13.04 -1.47
N ILE A 113 -16.37 -12.30 -1.46
CA ILE A 113 -15.73 -11.81 -0.24
C ILE A 113 -16.59 -10.71 0.38
N PRO A 114 -16.98 -10.82 1.66
CA PRO A 114 -17.76 -9.78 2.34
C PRO A 114 -17.05 -8.43 2.31
N MET A 115 -17.81 -7.38 2.01
CA MET A 115 -17.31 -6.02 1.96
C MET A 115 -18.21 -5.09 2.77
N VAL A 116 -17.65 -3.96 3.23
CA VAL A 116 -18.44 -2.91 3.82
C VAL A 116 -19.37 -2.32 2.76
N GLU A 117 -20.65 -2.14 3.12
CA GLU A 117 -21.66 -1.55 2.25
C GLU A 117 -21.26 -0.13 1.84
N GLY A 118 -21.36 0.16 0.56
CA GLY A 118 -20.95 1.45 0.01
C GLY A 118 -21.25 1.56 -1.48
N VAL A 119 -20.75 2.64 -2.09
CA VAL A 119 -20.81 2.84 -3.53
C VAL A 119 -19.54 2.26 -4.14
N ASP A 120 -19.71 1.42 -5.16
CA ASP A 120 -18.62 0.71 -5.85
C ASP A 120 -18.01 1.53 -7.01
N GLU A 121 -18.46 2.77 -7.21
CA GLU A 121 -18.03 3.66 -8.29
C GLU A 121 -17.55 4.99 -7.74
N ALA A 122 -16.66 5.65 -8.48
CA ALA A 122 -16.25 7.01 -8.16
C ALA A 122 -17.44 7.97 -8.27
N ILE A 123 -17.57 8.85 -7.29
CA ILE A 123 -18.67 9.83 -7.26
C ILE A 123 -18.34 10.95 -8.22
N VAL A 124 -19.19 11.11 -9.24
CA VAL A 124 -19.10 12.19 -10.24
C VAL A 124 -20.02 13.36 -9.87
N ASP A 125 -21.19 13.06 -9.33
CA ASP A 125 -22.22 14.04 -8.97
C ASP A 125 -22.49 13.96 -7.46
N VAL A 126 -21.98 14.94 -6.73
CA VAL A 126 -22.08 14.98 -5.26
C VAL A 126 -23.51 15.06 -4.77
N GLU A 127 -24.37 15.85 -5.44
CA GLU A 127 -25.77 16.04 -5.01
C GLU A 127 -26.58 14.76 -5.22
N LYS A 128 -26.41 14.08 -6.34
CA LYS A 128 -27.07 12.78 -6.59
C LYS A 128 -26.56 11.69 -5.67
N SER A 129 -25.30 11.72 -5.29
CA SER A 129 -24.70 10.73 -4.38
C SER A 129 -25.25 10.85 -2.95
N LEU A 130 -25.83 12.00 -2.56
CA LEU A 130 -26.54 12.15 -1.29
C LEU A 130 -27.71 11.17 -1.16
N ILE A 131 -28.38 10.81 -2.26
CA ILE A 131 -29.46 9.81 -2.25
C ILE A 131 -28.90 8.47 -1.81
N LYS A 132 -27.78 8.05 -2.41
CA LYS A 132 -27.07 6.81 -2.05
C LYS A 132 -26.53 6.84 -0.63
N ALA A 133 -25.99 7.98 -0.20
CA ALA A 133 -25.55 8.16 1.17
C ALA A 133 -26.68 7.94 2.20
N LYS A 134 -27.89 8.43 1.88
CA LYS A 134 -29.09 8.22 2.72
C LYS A 134 -29.55 6.75 2.72
N GLU A 135 -29.40 6.02 1.61
CA GLU A 135 -29.72 4.60 1.54
C GLU A 135 -28.75 3.77 2.40
N ILE A 136 -27.43 4.08 2.36
CA ILE A 136 -26.41 3.43 3.19
C ILE A 136 -26.64 3.73 4.68
N GLY A 137 -27.10 4.94 5.00
CA GLY A 137 -27.30 5.44 6.36
C GLY A 137 -26.07 6.10 6.96
N PHE A 138 -26.28 7.19 7.68
CA PHE A 138 -25.24 7.93 8.41
C PHE A 138 -24.93 7.30 9.78
N PRO A 139 -23.69 7.41 10.28
CA PRO A 139 -22.54 8.07 9.65
C PRO A 139 -21.96 7.28 8.48
N ILE A 140 -21.40 7.99 7.51
CA ILE A 140 -20.68 7.42 6.38
C ILE A 140 -19.21 7.84 6.36
N LEU A 141 -18.40 7.08 5.65
CA LEU A 141 -16.99 7.37 5.44
C LEU A 141 -16.75 7.70 3.96
N VAL A 142 -16.28 8.91 3.70
CA VAL A 142 -15.79 9.33 2.38
C VAL A 142 -14.33 8.93 2.26
N LYS A 143 -13.93 8.35 1.13
CA LYS A 143 -12.55 7.89 0.86
C LYS A 143 -12.10 8.31 -0.52
N ALA A 144 -10.85 8.78 -0.65
CA ALA A 144 -10.19 8.89 -1.94
C ALA A 144 -10.01 7.49 -2.57
N ALA A 145 -10.24 7.39 -3.88
CA ALA A 145 -10.02 6.16 -4.64
C ALA A 145 -8.54 5.81 -4.73
N ALA A 146 -7.70 6.83 -4.93
CA ALA A 146 -6.24 6.73 -4.92
C ALA A 146 -5.66 6.92 -3.51
N GLY A 147 -4.44 6.46 -3.30
CA GLY A 147 -3.65 6.69 -2.08
C GLY A 147 -4.01 5.80 -0.89
N GLY A 148 -3.35 6.08 0.23
CA GLY A 148 -3.44 5.30 1.47
C GLY A 148 -3.09 6.13 2.71
N GLY A 149 -2.92 5.45 3.86
CA GLY A 149 -2.48 6.10 5.10
C GLY A 149 -3.52 7.07 5.72
N GLY A 150 -4.79 6.96 5.32
CA GLY A 150 -5.89 7.77 5.87
C GLY A 150 -6.02 9.20 5.30
N LYS A 151 -5.19 9.58 4.33
CA LYS A 151 -5.37 10.84 3.60
C LYS A 151 -6.60 10.74 2.68
N GLY A 152 -7.34 11.83 2.53
CA GLY A 152 -8.58 11.87 1.74
C GLY A 152 -9.70 11.02 2.36
N MET A 153 -9.70 10.85 3.69
CA MET A 153 -10.75 10.15 4.46
C MET A 153 -11.46 11.14 5.37
N ARG A 154 -12.82 11.15 5.29
CA ARG A 154 -13.66 11.99 6.15
C ARG A 154 -14.88 11.22 6.62
N VAL A 155 -15.18 11.33 7.91
CA VAL A 155 -16.45 10.85 8.46
C VAL A 155 -17.49 11.95 8.31
N VAL A 156 -18.66 11.61 7.78
CA VAL A 156 -19.82 12.49 7.65
C VAL A 156 -20.89 11.97 8.56
N GLU A 157 -21.19 12.70 9.61
CA GLU A 157 -22.12 12.28 10.66
C GLU A 157 -23.59 12.47 10.24
N LYS A 158 -23.87 13.48 9.43
CA LYS A 158 -25.23 13.89 9.07
C LYS A 158 -25.35 14.26 7.60
N ALA A 159 -26.56 14.10 7.07
CA ALA A 159 -26.86 14.39 5.67
C ALA A 159 -26.64 15.86 5.29
N GLU A 160 -26.85 16.78 6.23
CA GLU A 160 -26.72 18.23 6.02
C GLU A 160 -25.27 18.65 5.74
N GLU A 161 -24.29 17.88 6.26
CA GLU A 161 -22.86 18.14 6.11
C GLU A 161 -22.27 17.47 4.85
N PHE A 162 -23.03 16.58 4.21
CA PHE A 162 -22.54 15.69 3.18
C PHE A 162 -21.86 16.42 2.02
N VAL A 163 -22.55 17.40 1.40
CA VAL A 163 -22.02 18.10 0.20
C VAL A 163 -20.75 18.86 0.52
N GLU A 164 -20.69 19.54 1.67
CA GLU A 164 -19.50 20.26 2.11
C GLU A 164 -18.32 19.31 2.34
N GLN A 165 -18.51 18.24 3.10
CA GLN A 165 -17.47 17.28 3.43
C GLN A 165 -16.97 16.51 2.19
N MET A 166 -17.87 16.22 1.24
CA MET A 166 -17.50 15.63 -0.05
C MET A 166 -16.59 16.54 -0.86
N ASN A 167 -16.94 17.82 -1.01
CA ASN A 167 -16.12 18.80 -1.74
C ASN A 167 -14.73 18.97 -1.11
N LEU A 168 -14.65 18.98 0.22
CA LEU A 168 -13.39 19.02 0.94
C LEU A 168 -12.55 17.76 0.69
N ALA A 169 -13.19 16.58 0.69
CA ALA A 169 -12.49 15.32 0.42
C ALA A 169 -11.96 15.24 -1.03
N ILE A 170 -12.75 15.71 -2.00
CA ILE A 170 -12.34 15.80 -3.42
C ILE A 170 -11.11 16.70 -3.56
N SER A 171 -11.17 17.92 -2.99
CA SER A 171 -10.05 18.87 -3.05
C SER A 171 -8.78 18.35 -2.38
N GLU A 172 -8.92 17.64 -1.26
CA GLU A 172 -7.79 17.01 -0.56
C GLU A 172 -7.20 15.85 -1.38
N ALA A 173 -8.04 15.04 -2.00
CA ALA A 173 -7.62 13.95 -2.87
C ALA A 173 -6.87 14.46 -4.10
N GLU A 174 -7.42 15.46 -4.78
CA GLU A 174 -6.79 16.13 -5.92
C GLU A 174 -5.40 16.67 -5.57
N SER A 175 -5.30 17.43 -4.47
CA SER A 175 -4.03 18.04 -4.04
C SER A 175 -2.99 17.03 -3.57
N SER A 176 -3.41 15.91 -2.99
CA SER A 176 -2.50 14.91 -2.41
C SER A 176 -2.08 13.81 -3.38
N PHE A 177 -2.94 13.47 -4.32
CA PHE A 177 -2.78 12.32 -5.21
C PHE A 177 -2.87 12.65 -6.70
N GLY A 178 -3.27 13.89 -7.05
CA GLY A 178 -3.53 14.28 -8.44
C GLY A 178 -4.81 13.66 -9.04
N ASP A 179 -5.66 13.07 -8.18
CA ASP A 179 -6.92 12.43 -8.57
C ASP A 179 -7.96 12.71 -7.49
N GLY A 180 -8.97 13.52 -7.83
CA GLY A 180 -10.07 13.89 -6.96
C GLY A 180 -11.16 12.84 -6.81
N SER A 181 -10.99 11.65 -7.38
CA SER A 181 -11.97 10.57 -7.31
C SER A 181 -12.19 10.11 -5.87
N VAL A 182 -13.45 10.15 -5.41
CA VAL A 182 -13.86 9.70 -4.07
C VAL A 182 -15.05 8.73 -4.17
N PHE A 183 -15.20 7.92 -3.14
CA PHE A 183 -16.35 7.03 -2.97
C PHE A 183 -16.80 7.04 -1.50
N ILE A 184 -17.99 6.51 -1.23
CA ILE A 184 -18.58 6.46 0.11
C ILE A 184 -18.82 5.03 0.57
N GLU A 185 -18.64 4.81 1.86
CA GLU A 185 -18.92 3.55 2.54
C GLU A 185 -19.65 3.82 3.87
N ARG A 186 -20.35 2.81 4.38
CA ARG A 186 -20.84 2.83 5.77
C ARG A 186 -19.65 3.02 6.72
N TYR A 187 -19.79 3.94 7.66
CA TYR A 187 -18.80 4.08 8.72
C TYR A 187 -18.96 2.96 9.75
N VAL A 188 -17.87 2.26 10.01
CA VAL A 188 -17.79 1.23 11.05
C VAL A 188 -17.14 1.83 12.28
N GLY A 189 -17.93 2.02 13.33
CA GLY A 189 -17.44 2.51 14.62
C GLY A 189 -16.60 1.43 15.33
N SER A 190 -15.45 1.84 15.87
CA SER A 190 -14.54 0.95 16.62
C SER A 190 -14.16 -0.35 15.87
N PRO A 191 -13.67 -0.26 14.64
CA PRO A 191 -13.34 -1.45 13.86
C PRO A 191 -12.14 -2.18 14.45
N ARG A 192 -12.09 -3.49 14.24
CA ARG A 192 -10.86 -4.27 14.43
C ARG A 192 -10.15 -4.39 13.09
N HIS A 193 -8.83 -4.18 13.10
CA HIS A 193 -7.99 -4.32 11.93
C HIS A 193 -7.28 -5.67 11.98
N ILE A 194 -7.78 -6.61 11.20
CA ILE A 194 -7.21 -7.94 11.04
C ILE A 194 -6.67 -8.06 9.62
N GLU A 195 -5.46 -8.53 9.47
CA GLU A 195 -4.84 -8.75 8.16
C GLU A 195 -4.28 -10.16 8.06
N ILE A 196 -4.31 -10.73 6.87
CA ILE A 196 -3.76 -12.04 6.56
C ILE A 196 -2.52 -11.85 5.69
N GLN A 197 -1.38 -12.40 6.14
CA GLN A 197 -0.17 -12.42 5.32
C GLN A 197 -0.26 -13.53 4.28
N VAL A 198 -0.09 -13.17 3.02
CA VAL A 198 -0.05 -14.11 1.89
C VAL A 198 1.34 -14.12 1.29
N LEU A 199 1.80 -15.31 0.90
CA LEU A 199 3.03 -15.53 0.18
C LEU A 199 2.76 -16.46 -1.00
N ALA A 200 3.24 -16.10 -2.19
CA ALA A 200 3.12 -16.91 -3.39
C ALA A 200 4.48 -17.03 -4.10
N ASP A 201 4.69 -18.12 -4.81
CA ASP A 201 5.84 -18.34 -5.66
C ASP A 201 5.48 -18.20 -7.16
N THR A 202 6.49 -18.33 -8.03
CA THR A 202 6.31 -18.28 -9.47
C THR A 202 5.78 -19.60 -10.06
N HIS A 203 5.61 -20.65 -9.26
CA HIS A 203 5.14 -21.97 -9.68
C HIS A 203 3.62 -22.16 -9.42
N GLY A 204 2.95 -21.15 -8.89
CA GLY A 204 1.52 -21.17 -8.60
C GLY A 204 1.17 -21.66 -7.19
N ASN A 205 2.15 -21.86 -6.32
CA ASN A 205 1.87 -22.17 -4.93
C ASN A 205 1.56 -20.88 -4.18
N THR A 206 0.51 -20.91 -3.36
CA THR A 206 0.11 -19.79 -2.52
C THR A 206 -0.18 -20.30 -1.11
N VAL A 207 0.38 -19.66 -0.12
CA VAL A 207 0.16 -19.97 1.29
C VAL A 207 -0.22 -18.71 2.05
N HIS A 208 -0.97 -18.86 3.13
CA HIS A 208 -1.15 -17.79 4.12
C HIS A 208 -0.34 -18.10 5.38
N LEU A 209 0.16 -17.05 6.02
CA LEU A 209 0.96 -17.13 7.24
C LEU A 209 0.15 -16.66 8.46
N PHE A 210 -1.13 -17.01 8.46
CA PHE A 210 -2.12 -16.63 9.46
C PHE A 210 -2.34 -15.11 9.53
N GLU A 211 -3.06 -14.68 10.56
CA GLU A 211 -3.48 -13.31 10.76
C GLU A 211 -2.52 -12.54 11.68
N ARG A 212 -2.60 -11.23 11.54
CA ARG A 212 -2.12 -10.25 12.51
C ARG A 212 -3.26 -9.34 12.92
N GLU A 213 -3.39 -9.05 14.21
CA GLU A 213 -4.26 -8.01 14.70
C GLU A 213 -3.48 -6.70 14.84
N CYS A 214 -3.92 -5.67 14.12
CA CYS A 214 -3.26 -4.37 14.04
C CYS A 214 -4.22 -3.24 14.44
N SER A 215 -5.12 -3.49 15.39
CA SER A 215 -6.17 -2.54 15.81
C SER A 215 -5.62 -1.37 16.61
N ILE A 216 -4.49 -1.53 17.30
CA ILE A 216 -3.87 -0.45 18.07
C ILE A 216 -3.06 0.44 17.14
N GLN A 217 -3.66 1.57 16.80
CA GLN A 217 -3.12 2.52 15.83
C GLN A 217 -3.08 3.93 16.42
N ARG A 218 -2.09 4.73 16.01
CA ARG A 218 -2.08 6.17 16.22
C ARG A 218 -2.49 6.86 14.92
N ARG A 219 -3.71 7.38 14.89
CA ARG A 219 -4.39 7.79 13.65
C ARG A 219 -4.49 6.57 12.73
N HIS A 220 -3.81 6.49 11.62
CA HIS A 220 -3.81 5.32 10.72
C HIS A 220 -2.47 4.57 10.71
N GLN A 221 -1.60 4.87 11.66
CA GLN A 221 -0.31 4.21 11.82
C GLN A 221 -0.45 3.02 12.79
N LYS A 222 -0.18 1.82 12.33
CA LYS A 222 -0.09 0.63 13.17
C LYS A 222 1.05 0.79 14.18
N VAL A 223 0.77 0.58 15.46
CA VAL A 223 1.73 0.76 16.56
C VAL A 223 2.03 -0.56 17.23
N ILE A 224 1.00 -1.38 17.46
CA ILE A 224 1.13 -2.72 18.04
C ILE A 224 0.48 -3.70 17.08
N GLU A 225 1.19 -4.78 16.78
CA GLU A 225 0.73 -5.90 15.99
C GLU A 225 0.86 -7.17 16.82
N GLU A 226 -0.21 -7.95 16.88
CA GLU A 226 -0.27 -9.21 17.63
C GLU A 226 -0.58 -10.37 16.70
N ALA A 227 0.05 -11.51 16.94
CA ALA A 227 -0.22 -12.76 16.24
C ALA A 227 -0.09 -13.93 17.23
N PRO A 228 -1.08 -14.84 17.31
CA PRO A 228 -2.37 -14.78 16.62
C PRO A 228 -3.30 -13.70 17.18
N SER A 229 -4.41 -13.41 16.45
CA SER A 229 -5.44 -12.51 16.94
C SER A 229 -6.23 -13.14 18.09
N VAL A 230 -6.47 -12.36 19.15
CA VAL A 230 -7.26 -12.81 20.30
C VAL A 230 -8.77 -12.87 20.05
N ILE A 231 -9.23 -12.34 18.92
CA ILE A 231 -10.67 -12.26 18.60
C ILE A 231 -11.10 -13.25 17.51
N LEU A 232 -10.17 -13.84 16.77
CA LEU A 232 -10.49 -14.90 15.83
C LEU A 232 -10.49 -16.26 16.56
N THR A 233 -11.48 -17.05 16.24
CA THR A 233 -11.56 -18.45 16.67
C THR A 233 -11.15 -19.38 15.52
N PRO A 234 -10.62 -20.57 15.82
CA PRO A 234 -10.27 -21.56 14.81
C PRO A 234 -11.46 -21.95 13.93
#